data_3120904ba78ee11ad28cc4bef63f72f9
#
_entry.id   3120904ba78ee11ad28cc4bef63f72f9
#
_cell.length_a   1.000
_cell.length_b   1.000
_cell.length_c   1.000
_cell.angle_alpha   90.00
_cell.angle_beta   90.00
_cell.angle_gamma   90.00
#
_symmetry.space_group_name_H-M   'P 1'
#
loop_
_entity.id
_entity.type
_entity.pdbx_description
1 polymer ?
#
loop_
_entity_poly.entity_id
_entity_poly.type
_entity_poly.pdbx_seq_one_letter_code
_entity_poly.pdbx_strand_id
1 'polypeptide(L)'
;MFKRSILILAASCMMYSCANQTESNPFLTEFQTPNGVPPFDKIRLEHYEPAFLQGIEEQNANIRAIVDNTEAPDFENVIVAFDNSSPILNRVSAIFFNMTDAETSDALNELSIKLAPVLSEHGDNISLNQALFNKVQAVYQKKDSLNLTTEQQRLLDKTYKDFVRSGANLSAEKQARLREINKQLSTLGITFSNNILNENNEFMLFVDKQEDLAGLPEWFRQSAAEEAKAAGQEGKWLVTLHNASRLPFLQYSANRPLREKIYKAYINRGNNNDKNDNKKIITDIVSLRLEKARLLGFDCYSNFVLDNTMAKNSATVMEFLNNLWNYALPKAKAEAAELQKLMDKEGKGEKLEAWDWWYYTEKLRKEKYDLEEDQIKPYFKLENVREGAFAVANKLYGITLTKLNNIPVYHPDVEVFEVKDADGSQLGIFYVDYFPRPGKSGGAWMSNYREQKGDIRPLVCNVASFTKPVGDTPSLLTMDEVETLFHEFGHGLHGLLTKCNYLGVSGTNVVRDFVELPSQINEHWATEPEALKMYARHYQTGEVIPDSLIEKILKQKTFNQGFMT
;
A
#
# COMPACT_ATOMS: atom_id res chain seq x y z
N MET A 1 65.51 -32.30 -61.39
CA MET A 1 65.20 -30.92 -61.05
C MET A 1 63.93 -30.90 -60.14
N PHE A 2 64.13 -30.80 -58.89
CA PHE A 2 63.04 -30.89 -57.88
C PHE A 2 62.45 -29.50 -57.58
N LYS A 3 61.14 -29.34 -57.79
CA LYS A 3 60.39 -28.19 -57.22
C LYS A 3 59.74 -28.61 -55.93
N ARG A 4 60.18 -28.00 -54.84
CA ARG A 4 59.54 -28.13 -53.54
C ARG A 4 58.39 -27.13 -53.47
N SER A 5 57.17 -27.64 -53.26
CA SER A 5 55.96 -26.84 -52.88
C SER A 5 55.90 -26.72 -51.39
N ILE A 6 55.89 -25.49 -50.87
CA ILE A 6 55.69 -25.17 -49.49
C ILE A 6 54.17 -24.98 -49.24
N LEU A 7 53.55 -25.86 -48.44
CA LEU A 7 52.20 -25.71 -47.96
C LEU A 7 52.22 -24.79 -46.72
N ILE A 8 51.59 -23.62 -46.80
CA ILE A 8 51.36 -22.74 -45.66
C ILE A 8 50.00 -23.13 -45.04
N LEU A 9 50.04 -23.73 -43.88
CA LEU A 9 48.86 -24.02 -43.07
C LEU A 9 48.48 -22.73 -42.32
N ALA A 10 47.41 -22.04 -42.73
CA ALA A 10 46.83 -20.93 -41.97
C ALA A 10 45.91 -21.49 -40.86
N ALA A 11 46.39 -21.48 -39.64
CA ALA A 11 45.57 -21.77 -38.48
C ALA A 11 44.70 -20.56 -38.17
N SER A 12 43.43 -20.61 -38.52
CA SER A 12 42.40 -19.63 -38.10
C SER A 12 42.07 -19.87 -36.60
N CYS A 13 42.68 -19.12 -35.72
CA CYS A 13 42.19 -18.97 -34.36
C CYS A 13 40.84 -18.23 -34.38
N MET A 14 39.72 -18.95 -34.38
CA MET A 14 38.44 -18.36 -33.98
C MET A 14 38.50 -18.06 -32.48
N MET A 15 38.81 -16.83 -32.13
CA MET A 15 38.54 -16.32 -30.81
C MET A 15 37.02 -16.18 -30.68
N TYR A 16 36.38 -17.15 -30.01
CA TYR A 16 35.06 -16.95 -29.46
C TYR A 16 35.20 -15.90 -28.36
N SER A 17 34.97 -14.65 -28.72
CA SER A 17 34.67 -13.61 -27.75
C SER A 17 33.29 -13.94 -27.16
N CYS A 18 33.27 -14.55 -26.00
CA CYS A 18 32.09 -14.47 -25.14
C CYS A 18 31.92 -13.00 -24.75
N ALA A 19 31.27 -12.24 -25.62
CA ALA A 19 30.67 -11.01 -25.20
C ALA A 19 29.62 -11.42 -24.15
N ASN A 20 29.90 -11.19 -22.85
CA ASN A 20 28.88 -11.05 -21.87
C ASN A 20 27.95 -9.96 -22.42
N GLN A 21 26.81 -10.36 -22.98
CA GLN A 21 25.71 -9.45 -23.18
C GLN A 21 25.33 -9.03 -21.74
N THR A 22 25.82 -7.89 -21.31
CA THR A 22 25.23 -7.19 -20.19
C THR A 22 23.77 -7.01 -20.56
N GLU A 23 22.88 -7.79 -19.91
CA GLU A 23 21.44 -7.63 -20.12
C GLU A 23 21.13 -6.14 -19.94
N SER A 24 20.51 -5.53 -20.96
CA SER A 24 20.18 -4.12 -20.91
C SER A 24 19.21 -3.89 -19.75
N ASN A 25 19.45 -2.88 -18.93
CA ASN A 25 18.59 -2.55 -17.81
C ASN A 25 17.12 -2.38 -18.27
N PRO A 26 16.19 -3.22 -17.79
CA PRO A 26 14.82 -3.25 -18.32
C PRO A 26 14.03 -1.95 -18.07
N PHE A 27 14.43 -1.12 -17.11
CA PHE A 27 13.75 0.15 -16.81
C PHE A 27 14.00 1.26 -17.83
N LEU A 28 15.04 1.16 -18.64
CA LEU A 28 15.45 2.27 -19.54
C LEU A 28 14.58 2.39 -20.80
N THR A 29 13.78 1.37 -21.11
CA THR A 29 12.85 1.37 -22.25
C THR A 29 11.48 0.89 -21.81
N GLU A 30 10.46 1.12 -22.64
CA GLU A 30 9.14 0.52 -22.41
C GLU A 30 9.25 -1.01 -22.35
N PHE A 31 8.51 -1.62 -21.43
CA PHE A 31 8.53 -3.07 -21.27
C PHE A 31 7.95 -3.78 -22.50
N GLN A 32 8.74 -4.66 -23.11
CA GLN A 32 8.36 -5.43 -24.30
C GLN A 32 7.68 -6.77 -23.94
N THR A 33 7.09 -6.84 -22.78
CA THR A 33 6.30 -7.97 -22.28
C THR A 33 4.85 -7.89 -22.77
N PRO A 34 4.08 -8.99 -22.76
CA PRO A 34 2.64 -8.90 -23.01
C PRO A 34 1.97 -7.86 -22.10
N ASN A 35 1.13 -7.01 -22.67
CA ASN A 35 0.47 -5.89 -21.99
C ASN A 35 1.43 -4.82 -21.40
N GLY A 36 2.73 -4.87 -21.69
CA GLY A 36 3.73 -3.97 -21.13
C GLY A 36 3.88 -4.11 -19.61
N VAL A 37 3.66 -5.31 -19.06
CA VAL A 37 3.84 -5.58 -17.62
C VAL A 37 5.32 -5.58 -17.24
N PRO A 38 5.67 -5.30 -15.99
CA PRO A 38 7.06 -5.35 -15.52
C PRO A 38 7.66 -6.76 -15.72
N PRO A 39 8.85 -6.89 -16.29
CA PRO A 39 9.55 -8.17 -16.42
C PRO A 39 10.21 -8.55 -15.08
N PHE A 40 9.41 -8.88 -14.07
CA PHE A 40 9.90 -9.19 -12.71
C PHE A 40 10.93 -10.32 -12.70
N ASP A 41 10.86 -11.25 -13.64
CA ASP A 41 11.84 -12.33 -13.83
C ASP A 41 13.24 -11.84 -14.24
N LYS A 42 13.33 -10.62 -14.80
CA LYS A 42 14.58 -9.99 -15.28
C LYS A 42 15.04 -8.81 -14.43
N ILE A 43 14.15 -8.21 -13.65
CA ILE A 43 14.52 -7.10 -12.77
C ILE A 43 15.43 -7.63 -11.64
N ARG A 44 16.55 -6.91 -11.40
CA ARG A 44 17.53 -7.20 -10.35
C ARG A 44 17.83 -5.94 -9.55
N LEU A 45 18.38 -6.10 -8.35
CA LEU A 45 18.73 -4.97 -7.46
C LEU A 45 19.64 -3.95 -8.15
N GLU A 46 20.63 -4.42 -8.90
CA GLU A 46 21.59 -3.58 -9.63
C GLU A 46 20.99 -2.74 -10.74
N HIS A 47 19.75 -3.00 -11.16
CA HIS A 47 19.06 -2.21 -12.18
C HIS A 47 18.46 -0.92 -11.65
N TYR A 48 18.10 -0.86 -10.34
CA TYR A 48 17.34 0.26 -9.80
C TYR A 48 18.15 1.56 -9.78
N GLU A 49 19.31 1.58 -9.14
CA GLU A 49 20.11 2.80 -9.01
C GLU A 49 20.48 3.43 -10.37
N PRO A 50 21.02 2.69 -11.35
CA PRO A 50 21.29 3.26 -12.67
C PRO A 50 20.03 3.78 -13.36
N ALA A 51 18.87 3.11 -13.20
CA ALA A 51 17.62 3.56 -13.79
C ALA A 51 17.11 4.87 -13.14
N PHE A 52 17.22 5.02 -11.82
CA PHE A 52 16.91 6.27 -11.15
C PHE A 52 17.81 7.41 -11.64
N LEU A 53 19.12 7.19 -11.69
CA LEU A 53 20.06 8.21 -12.17
C LEU A 53 19.80 8.61 -13.62
N GLN A 54 19.57 7.64 -14.51
CA GLN A 54 19.24 7.89 -15.91
C GLN A 54 17.90 8.61 -16.07
N GLY A 55 16.89 8.25 -15.24
CA GLY A 55 15.59 8.91 -15.25
C GLY A 55 15.67 10.36 -14.74
N ILE A 56 16.54 10.65 -13.77
CA ILE A 56 16.84 12.01 -13.34
C ILE A 56 17.45 12.82 -14.50
N GLU A 57 18.42 12.26 -15.22
CA GLU A 57 19.03 12.90 -16.39
C GLU A 57 18.00 13.17 -17.49
N GLU A 58 17.15 12.17 -17.81
CA GLU A 58 16.07 12.30 -18.77
C GLU A 58 15.11 13.43 -18.39
N GLN A 59 14.60 13.44 -17.16
CA GLN A 59 13.70 14.48 -16.70
C GLN A 59 14.36 15.86 -16.72
N ASN A 60 15.61 15.98 -16.31
CA ASN A 60 16.35 17.23 -16.38
C ASN A 60 16.50 17.75 -17.83
N ALA A 61 16.69 16.85 -18.79
CA ALA A 61 16.74 17.23 -20.21
C ALA A 61 15.36 17.70 -20.73
N ASN A 62 14.29 17.00 -20.35
CA ASN A 62 12.92 17.38 -20.70
C ASN A 62 12.52 18.72 -20.08
N ILE A 63 12.89 18.97 -18.82
CA ILE A 63 12.64 20.27 -18.15
C ILE A 63 13.44 21.38 -18.85
N ARG A 64 14.70 21.15 -19.22
CA ARG A 64 15.47 22.13 -20.01
C ARG A 64 14.78 22.44 -21.34
N ALA A 65 14.28 21.43 -22.06
CA ALA A 65 13.54 21.65 -23.30
C ALA A 65 12.29 22.51 -23.11
N ILE A 66 11.54 22.32 -22.00
CA ILE A 66 10.39 23.20 -21.67
C ILE A 66 10.87 24.62 -21.38
N VAL A 67 11.92 24.77 -20.58
CA VAL A 67 12.44 26.11 -20.17
C VAL A 67 13.00 26.87 -21.36
N ASP A 68 13.76 26.20 -22.22
CA ASP A 68 14.46 26.82 -23.35
C ASP A 68 13.55 27.02 -24.59
N ASN A 69 12.33 26.46 -24.59
CA ASN A 69 11.37 26.69 -25.67
C ASN A 69 11.05 28.19 -25.77
N THR A 70 11.28 28.78 -26.93
CA THR A 70 11.07 30.22 -27.20
C THR A 70 9.63 30.56 -27.62
N GLU A 71 8.78 29.56 -27.86
CA GLU A 71 7.37 29.76 -28.13
C GLU A 71 6.63 30.32 -26.92
N ALA A 72 5.51 30.99 -27.17
CA ALA A 72 4.66 31.49 -26.11
C ALA A 72 4.18 30.30 -25.21
N PRO A 73 4.31 30.38 -23.88
CA PRO A 73 3.83 29.34 -23.00
C PRO A 73 2.33 29.06 -23.18
N ASP A 74 1.97 27.82 -23.42
CA ASP A 74 0.62 27.31 -23.53
C ASP A 74 0.42 26.01 -22.75
N PHE A 75 -0.79 25.45 -22.80
CA PHE A 75 -1.13 24.24 -22.07
C PHE A 75 -0.31 23.03 -22.55
N GLU A 76 -0.13 22.87 -23.87
CA GLU A 76 0.56 21.72 -24.46
C GLU A 76 2.07 21.79 -24.26
N ASN A 77 2.69 22.94 -24.58
CA ASN A 77 4.15 23.06 -24.53
C ASN A 77 4.74 23.25 -23.14
N VAL A 78 3.90 23.48 -22.10
CA VAL A 78 4.35 23.60 -20.71
C VAL A 78 3.72 22.54 -19.82
N ILE A 79 2.38 22.47 -19.74
CA ILE A 79 1.68 21.66 -18.73
C ILE A 79 1.71 20.18 -19.15
N VAL A 80 1.32 19.87 -20.37
CA VAL A 80 1.36 18.49 -20.89
C VAL A 80 2.80 17.99 -21.03
N ALA A 81 3.72 18.85 -21.51
CA ALA A 81 5.14 18.54 -21.57
C ALA A 81 5.73 18.21 -20.19
N PHE A 82 5.31 18.96 -19.14
CA PHE A 82 5.71 18.70 -17.76
C PHE A 82 5.12 17.39 -17.22
N ASP A 83 3.82 17.13 -17.42
CA ASP A 83 3.14 15.89 -17.02
C ASP A 83 3.81 14.63 -17.61
N ASN A 84 4.46 14.79 -18.78
CA ASN A 84 5.15 13.73 -19.51
C ASN A 84 6.67 13.72 -19.32
N SER A 85 7.22 14.52 -18.41
CA SER A 85 8.66 14.78 -18.38
C SER A 85 9.51 13.65 -17.81
N SER A 86 8.93 12.64 -17.14
CA SER A 86 9.66 11.65 -16.33
C SER A 86 9.32 10.17 -16.59
N PRO A 87 9.33 9.69 -17.83
CA PRO A 87 8.86 8.32 -18.13
C PRO A 87 9.72 7.22 -17.48
N ILE A 88 11.04 7.33 -17.45
CA ILE A 88 11.92 6.35 -16.77
C ILE A 88 11.73 6.43 -15.26
N LEU A 89 11.70 7.62 -14.67
CA LEU A 89 11.48 7.78 -13.23
C LEU A 89 10.13 7.23 -12.79
N ASN A 90 9.06 7.48 -13.52
CA ASN A 90 7.74 6.94 -13.22
C ASN A 90 7.76 5.41 -13.24
N ARG A 91 8.39 4.81 -14.24
CA ARG A 91 8.49 3.35 -14.40
C ARG A 91 9.29 2.71 -13.28
N VAL A 92 10.48 3.23 -12.97
CA VAL A 92 11.32 2.64 -11.91
C VAL A 92 10.76 2.89 -10.53
N SER A 93 10.24 4.09 -10.25
CA SER A 93 9.66 4.45 -8.94
C SER A 93 8.43 3.62 -8.60
N ALA A 94 7.51 3.45 -9.54
CA ALA A 94 6.29 2.68 -9.33
C ALA A 94 6.59 1.23 -8.88
N ILE A 95 7.62 0.62 -9.44
CA ILE A 95 8.02 -0.74 -9.09
C ILE A 95 8.87 -0.75 -7.82
N PHE A 96 9.89 0.12 -7.74
CA PHE A 96 10.80 0.15 -6.61
C PHE A 96 10.08 0.36 -5.29
N PHE A 97 9.24 1.41 -5.18
CA PHE A 97 8.56 1.72 -3.93
C PHE A 97 7.48 0.69 -3.56
N ASN A 98 6.86 0.03 -4.53
CA ASN A 98 6.00 -1.10 -4.18
C ASN A 98 6.82 -2.31 -3.69
N MET A 99 8.00 -2.56 -4.26
CA MET A 99 8.87 -3.67 -3.82
C MET A 99 9.50 -3.42 -2.44
N THR A 100 9.77 -2.17 -2.05
CA THR A 100 10.24 -1.87 -0.69
C THR A 100 9.23 -2.22 0.40
N ASP A 101 7.95 -2.33 0.05
CA ASP A 101 6.89 -2.73 0.99
C ASP A 101 6.37 -4.16 0.76
N ALA A 102 6.33 -4.64 -0.50
CA ALA A 102 5.78 -5.95 -0.84
C ALA A 102 6.79 -7.10 -0.82
N GLU A 103 8.06 -6.85 -1.17
CA GLU A 103 9.11 -7.88 -1.28
C GLU A 103 10.48 -7.29 -0.96
N THR A 104 10.62 -6.72 0.24
CA THR A 104 11.87 -6.04 0.64
C THR A 104 12.98 -7.00 1.06
N SER A 105 14.18 -6.48 1.05
CA SER A 105 15.40 -7.09 1.58
C SER A 105 16.28 -6.01 2.21
N ASP A 106 17.25 -6.42 3.05
CA ASP A 106 18.21 -5.46 3.63
C ASP A 106 18.89 -4.62 2.55
N ALA A 107 19.31 -5.24 1.45
CA ALA A 107 19.96 -4.54 0.34
C ALA A 107 19.01 -3.55 -0.38
N LEU A 108 17.71 -3.88 -0.52
CA LEU A 108 16.73 -2.97 -1.09
C LEU A 108 16.44 -1.79 -0.14
N ASN A 109 16.38 -2.05 1.16
CA ASN A 109 16.22 -1.02 2.20
C ASN A 109 17.42 -0.07 2.24
N GLU A 110 18.66 -0.60 2.19
CA GLU A 110 19.87 0.22 2.10
C GLU A 110 19.87 1.11 0.85
N LEU A 111 19.46 0.55 -0.29
CA LEU A 111 19.34 1.31 -1.54
C LEU A 111 18.25 2.39 -1.43
N SER A 112 17.13 2.11 -0.80
CA SER A 112 16.06 3.08 -0.54
C SER A 112 16.56 4.26 0.29
N ILE A 113 17.29 4.00 1.38
CA ILE A 113 17.92 5.04 2.21
C ILE A 113 18.94 5.87 1.40
N LYS A 114 19.73 5.23 0.56
CA LYS A 114 20.70 5.90 -0.31
C LYS A 114 20.04 6.81 -1.34
N LEU A 115 18.94 6.35 -1.97
CA LEU A 115 18.24 7.09 -3.02
C LEU A 115 17.36 8.22 -2.50
N ALA A 116 16.85 8.13 -1.28
CA ALA A 116 15.93 9.10 -0.72
C ALA A 116 16.43 10.56 -0.79
N PRO A 117 17.66 10.90 -0.34
CA PRO A 117 18.16 12.26 -0.45
C PRO A 117 18.38 12.69 -1.92
N VAL A 118 18.77 11.78 -2.81
CA VAL A 118 18.97 12.05 -4.24
C VAL A 118 17.66 12.42 -4.92
N LEU A 119 16.59 11.64 -4.67
CA LEU A 119 15.27 11.88 -5.21
C LEU A 119 14.63 13.13 -4.61
N SER A 120 14.84 13.39 -3.31
CA SER A 120 14.40 14.62 -2.66
C SER A 120 15.05 15.86 -3.27
N GLU A 121 16.38 15.83 -3.48
CA GLU A 121 17.11 16.91 -4.13
C GLU A 121 16.64 17.14 -5.57
N HIS A 122 16.43 16.05 -6.32
CA HIS A 122 15.91 16.14 -7.68
C HIS A 122 14.51 16.75 -7.71
N GLY A 123 13.59 16.31 -6.84
CA GLY A 123 12.25 16.87 -6.71
C GLY A 123 12.28 18.38 -6.39
N ASP A 124 13.15 18.78 -5.48
CA ASP A 124 13.36 20.19 -5.16
C ASP A 124 13.98 20.99 -6.33
N ASN A 125 14.87 20.37 -7.12
CA ASN A 125 15.44 21.02 -8.31
C ASN A 125 14.39 21.30 -9.39
N ILE A 126 13.35 20.47 -9.48
CA ILE A 126 12.21 20.69 -10.37
C ILE A 126 11.24 21.72 -9.77
N SER A 127 10.75 21.47 -8.55
CA SER A 127 9.67 22.28 -7.94
C SER A 127 10.10 23.70 -7.56
N LEU A 128 11.38 23.93 -7.34
CA LEU A 128 11.97 25.25 -7.05
C LEU A 128 12.66 25.88 -8.28
N ASN A 129 12.47 25.30 -9.49
CA ASN A 129 12.99 25.87 -10.72
C ASN A 129 12.19 27.11 -11.12
N GLN A 130 12.77 28.28 -10.92
CA GLN A 130 12.10 29.56 -11.17
C GLN A 130 11.73 29.75 -12.65
N ALA A 131 12.58 29.32 -13.58
CA ALA A 131 12.32 29.46 -15.01
C ALA A 131 11.13 28.59 -15.45
N LEU A 132 11.06 27.36 -14.97
CA LEU A 132 9.92 26.47 -15.20
C LEU A 132 8.66 27.02 -14.54
N PHE A 133 8.73 27.45 -13.29
CA PHE A 133 7.58 28.02 -12.58
C PHE A 133 7.04 29.27 -13.29
N ASN A 134 7.90 30.14 -13.81
CA ASN A 134 7.45 31.31 -14.58
C ASN A 134 6.62 30.92 -15.82
N LYS A 135 6.99 29.84 -16.51
CA LYS A 135 6.21 29.33 -17.64
C LYS A 135 4.86 28.75 -17.20
N VAL A 136 4.85 27.93 -16.14
CA VAL A 136 3.62 27.39 -15.54
C VAL A 136 2.68 28.53 -15.12
N GLN A 137 3.22 29.55 -14.44
CA GLN A 137 2.47 30.73 -14.02
C GLN A 137 1.90 31.52 -15.20
N ALA A 138 2.67 31.67 -16.28
CA ALA A 138 2.20 32.38 -17.49
C ALA A 138 1.03 31.65 -18.16
N VAL A 139 1.01 30.31 -18.16
CA VAL A 139 -0.15 29.54 -18.63
C VAL A 139 -1.33 29.70 -17.67
N TYR A 140 -1.08 29.57 -16.36
CA TYR A 140 -2.11 29.68 -15.33
C TYR A 140 -2.84 31.03 -15.34
N GLN A 141 -2.11 32.12 -15.55
CA GLN A 141 -2.69 33.49 -15.63
C GLN A 141 -3.64 33.66 -16.82
N LYS A 142 -3.52 32.84 -17.85
CA LYS A 142 -4.37 32.86 -19.06
C LYS A 142 -5.52 31.84 -19.00
N LYS A 143 -5.68 31.08 -17.92
CA LYS A 143 -6.54 29.89 -17.81
C LYS A 143 -7.98 30.13 -18.29
N ASP A 144 -8.55 31.29 -17.96
CA ASP A 144 -9.93 31.63 -18.31
C ASP A 144 -10.13 31.92 -19.82
N SER A 145 -9.04 32.10 -20.57
CA SER A 145 -9.05 32.35 -22.03
C SER A 145 -8.64 31.15 -22.87
N LEU A 146 -8.20 30.02 -22.25
CA LEU A 146 -7.61 28.88 -22.96
C LEU A 146 -8.65 27.85 -23.45
N ASN A 147 -9.94 28.03 -23.20
CA ASN A 147 -10.99 27.04 -23.55
C ASN A 147 -10.65 25.59 -23.17
N LEU A 148 -10.04 25.40 -22.00
CA LEU A 148 -9.61 24.08 -21.50
C LEU A 148 -10.83 23.24 -21.10
N THR A 149 -10.74 21.93 -21.31
CA THR A 149 -11.69 20.97 -20.73
C THR A 149 -11.59 20.96 -19.20
N THR A 150 -12.57 20.41 -18.51
CA THR A 150 -12.55 20.28 -17.04
C THR A 150 -11.30 19.53 -16.54
N GLU A 151 -10.88 18.46 -17.24
CA GLU A 151 -9.69 17.70 -16.91
C GLU A 151 -8.41 18.53 -17.08
N GLN A 152 -8.31 19.26 -18.18
CA GLN A 152 -7.17 20.16 -18.45
C GLN A 152 -7.08 21.30 -17.43
N GLN A 153 -8.22 21.91 -17.09
CA GLN A 153 -8.28 22.91 -16.02
C GLN A 153 -7.80 22.35 -14.69
N ARG A 154 -8.22 21.13 -14.36
CA ARG A 154 -7.80 20.45 -13.13
C ARG A 154 -6.30 20.19 -13.11
N LEU A 155 -5.72 19.70 -14.21
CA LEU A 155 -4.28 19.48 -14.34
C LEU A 155 -3.50 20.80 -14.16
N LEU A 156 -3.92 21.85 -14.85
CA LEU A 156 -3.29 23.19 -14.76
C LEU A 156 -3.36 23.73 -13.34
N ASP A 157 -4.55 23.71 -12.72
CA ASP A 157 -4.73 24.17 -11.33
C ASP A 157 -3.86 23.39 -10.34
N LYS A 158 -3.80 22.08 -10.49
CA LYS A 158 -2.99 21.20 -9.65
C LYS A 158 -1.51 21.51 -9.83
N THR A 159 -1.02 21.53 -11.07
CA THR A 159 0.39 21.79 -11.38
C THR A 159 0.84 23.14 -10.80
N TYR A 160 0.08 24.22 -11.04
CA TYR A 160 0.42 25.53 -10.49
C TYR A 160 0.44 25.55 -8.95
N LYS A 161 -0.57 24.97 -8.30
CA LYS A 161 -0.66 24.91 -6.85
C LYS A 161 0.47 24.06 -6.25
N ASP A 162 0.84 22.96 -6.89
CA ASP A 162 1.92 22.10 -6.41
C ASP A 162 3.26 22.84 -6.42
N PHE A 163 3.57 23.65 -7.45
CA PHE A 163 4.75 24.52 -7.45
C PHE A 163 4.71 25.55 -6.31
N VAL A 164 3.60 26.24 -6.13
CA VAL A 164 3.44 27.25 -5.06
C VAL A 164 3.60 26.61 -3.68
N ARG A 165 2.96 25.49 -3.46
CA ARG A 165 3.03 24.72 -2.20
C ARG A 165 4.41 24.10 -1.94
N SER A 166 5.17 23.85 -3.00
CA SER A 166 6.57 23.39 -2.89
C SER A 166 7.55 24.53 -2.66
N GLY A 167 7.09 25.79 -2.61
CA GLY A 167 7.92 26.94 -2.25
C GLY A 167 8.54 27.69 -3.44
N ALA A 168 8.01 27.55 -4.66
CA ALA A 168 8.52 28.26 -5.84
C ALA A 168 8.52 29.80 -5.67
N ASN A 169 7.64 30.34 -4.84
CA ASN A 169 7.52 31.78 -4.53
C ASN A 169 8.44 32.24 -3.38
N LEU A 170 9.23 31.36 -2.77
CA LEU A 170 10.11 31.73 -1.65
C LEU A 170 11.39 32.42 -2.12
N SER A 171 12.00 33.22 -1.22
CA SER A 171 13.36 33.73 -1.45
C SER A 171 14.39 32.60 -1.52
N ALA A 172 15.51 32.84 -2.21
CA ALA A 172 16.58 31.86 -2.36
C ALA A 172 17.07 31.30 -1.01
N GLU A 173 17.18 32.12 0.02
CA GLU A 173 17.57 31.71 1.38
C GLU A 173 16.56 30.71 1.97
N LYS A 174 15.25 31.03 1.88
CA LYS A 174 14.18 30.14 2.37
C LYS A 174 14.09 28.84 1.55
N GLN A 175 14.32 28.89 0.24
CA GLN A 175 14.39 27.71 -0.61
C GLN A 175 15.57 26.82 -0.22
N ALA A 176 16.74 27.38 0.06
CA ALA A 176 17.91 26.60 0.53
C ALA A 176 17.58 25.86 1.84
N ARG A 177 16.94 26.54 2.81
CA ARG A 177 16.52 25.90 4.06
C ARG A 177 15.44 24.83 3.83
N LEU A 178 14.49 25.07 2.95
CA LEU A 178 13.44 24.10 2.60
C LEU A 178 14.02 22.82 2.00
N ARG A 179 15.03 22.94 1.11
CA ARG A 179 15.76 21.78 0.55
C ARG A 179 16.39 20.92 1.64
N GLU A 180 17.06 21.57 2.60
CA GLU A 180 17.67 20.84 3.72
C GLU A 180 16.62 20.10 4.56
N ILE A 181 15.49 20.73 4.85
CA ILE A 181 14.37 20.12 5.57
C ILE A 181 13.81 18.92 4.78
N ASN A 182 13.54 19.07 3.49
CA ASN A 182 13.00 17.99 2.64
C ASN A 182 13.93 16.78 2.61
N LYS A 183 15.25 17.02 2.46
CA LYS A 183 16.28 15.98 2.48
C LYS A 183 16.29 15.20 3.80
N GLN A 184 16.22 15.90 4.92
CA GLN A 184 16.17 15.25 6.23
C GLN A 184 14.88 14.47 6.43
N LEU A 185 13.72 15.04 6.08
CA LEU A 185 12.42 14.38 6.22
C LEU A 185 12.32 13.10 5.37
N SER A 186 12.90 13.09 4.16
CA SER A 186 12.88 11.89 3.30
C SER A 186 13.64 10.72 3.93
N THR A 187 14.83 10.98 4.47
CA THR A 187 15.63 9.94 5.15
C THR A 187 14.98 9.48 6.45
N LEU A 188 14.49 10.42 7.27
CA LEU A 188 13.86 10.11 8.56
C LEU A 188 12.60 9.27 8.39
N GLY A 189 11.79 9.54 7.35
CA GLY A 189 10.58 8.76 7.06
C GLY A 189 10.89 7.29 6.74
N ILE A 190 11.86 7.04 5.89
CA ILE A 190 12.28 5.68 5.53
C ILE A 190 12.87 4.95 6.75
N THR A 191 13.76 5.62 7.49
CA THR A 191 14.35 5.02 8.70
C THR A 191 13.29 4.66 9.73
N PHE A 192 12.27 5.52 9.91
CA PHE A 192 11.14 5.24 10.79
C PHE A 192 10.41 3.94 10.40
N SER A 193 10.07 3.82 9.12
CA SER A 193 9.33 2.65 8.60
C SER A 193 10.15 1.36 8.72
N ASN A 194 11.43 1.41 8.36
CA ASN A 194 12.34 0.26 8.46
C ASN A 194 12.51 -0.21 9.90
N ASN A 195 12.60 0.70 10.87
CA ASN A 195 12.68 0.34 12.29
C ASN A 195 11.44 -0.43 12.76
N ILE A 196 10.24 -0.01 12.34
CA ILE A 196 8.99 -0.71 12.66
C ILE A 196 8.95 -2.10 12.01
N LEU A 197 9.35 -2.21 10.74
CA LEU A 197 9.40 -3.49 10.03
C LEU A 197 10.38 -4.46 10.69
N ASN A 198 11.57 -3.98 11.06
CA ASN A 198 12.57 -4.79 11.74
C ASN A 198 12.04 -5.35 13.07
N GLU A 199 11.40 -4.53 13.89
CA GLU A 199 10.83 -5.01 15.15
C GLU A 199 9.67 -6.00 14.95
N ASN A 200 8.87 -5.83 13.89
CA ASN A 200 7.85 -6.83 13.54
C ASN A 200 8.48 -8.19 13.22
N ASN A 201 9.60 -8.20 12.50
CA ASN A 201 10.29 -9.42 12.07
C ASN A 201 11.14 -10.05 13.18
N GLU A 202 11.73 -9.22 14.06
CA GLU A 202 12.59 -9.68 15.16
C GLU A 202 11.79 -10.25 16.34
N PHE A 203 10.53 -9.84 16.52
CA PHE A 203 9.71 -10.34 17.61
C PHE A 203 9.20 -11.76 17.33
N MET A 204 9.61 -12.69 18.17
CA MET A 204 9.19 -14.09 18.14
C MET A 204 8.80 -14.55 19.54
N LEU A 205 7.53 -14.87 19.74
CA LEU A 205 7.05 -15.49 20.97
C LEU A 205 6.81 -16.98 20.73
N PHE A 206 7.74 -17.81 21.19
CA PHE A 206 7.55 -19.25 21.19
C PHE A 206 6.76 -19.67 22.43
N VAL A 207 5.65 -20.38 22.19
CA VAL A 207 4.87 -21.03 23.23
C VAL A 207 5.30 -22.49 23.27
N ASP A 208 5.76 -22.94 24.45
CA ASP A 208 6.34 -24.28 24.62
C ASP A 208 5.34 -25.29 25.23
N LYS A 209 4.29 -24.79 25.91
CA LYS A 209 3.36 -25.63 26.66
C LYS A 209 1.99 -25.61 26.01
N GLN A 210 1.41 -26.78 25.85
CA GLN A 210 0.07 -26.94 25.30
C GLN A 210 -1.02 -26.27 26.15
N GLU A 211 -0.83 -26.18 27.46
CA GLU A 211 -1.76 -25.48 28.37
C GLU A 211 -1.87 -23.98 28.08
N ASP A 212 -0.78 -23.36 27.58
CA ASP A 212 -0.75 -21.93 27.22
C ASP A 212 -1.50 -21.62 25.91
N LEU A 213 -1.92 -22.66 25.18
CA LEU A 213 -2.75 -22.54 23.98
C LEU A 213 -4.25 -22.54 24.27
N ALA A 214 -4.63 -22.59 25.56
CA ALA A 214 -6.04 -22.61 25.95
C ALA A 214 -6.82 -21.44 25.33
N GLY A 215 -7.99 -21.74 24.75
CA GLY A 215 -8.86 -20.79 24.08
C GLY A 215 -8.52 -20.52 22.61
N LEU A 216 -7.30 -20.83 22.16
CA LEU A 216 -6.91 -20.61 20.76
C LEU A 216 -7.60 -21.63 19.83
N PRO A 217 -8.18 -21.18 18.70
CA PRO A 217 -8.78 -22.05 17.70
C PRO A 217 -7.77 -23.03 17.09
N GLU A 218 -8.26 -24.17 16.61
CA GLU A 218 -7.40 -25.21 16.01
C GLU A 218 -6.63 -24.70 14.78
N TRP A 219 -7.29 -23.96 13.90
CA TRP A 219 -6.65 -23.36 12.73
C TRP A 219 -5.47 -22.45 13.09
N PHE A 220 -5.61 -21.68 14.19
CA PHE A 220 -4.54 -20.81 14.67
C PHE A 220 -3.36 -21.62 15.21
N ARG A 221 -3.66 -22.67 16.01
CA ARG A 221 -2.62 -23.55 16.57
C ARG A 221 -1.82 -24.24 15.48
N GLN A 222 -2.48 -24.70 14.41
CA GLN A 222 -1.83 -25.30 13.24
C GLN A 222 -0.91 -24.32 12.52
N SER A 223 -1.40 -23.10 12.24
CA SER A 223 -0.59 -22.04 11.61
C SER A 223 0.63 -21.68 12.45
N ALA A 224 0.44 -21.47 13.75
CA ALA A 224 1.53 -21.15 14.68
C ALA A 224 2.57 -22.28 14.81
N ALA A 225 2.14 -23.54 14.70
CA ALA A 225 3.06 -24.70 14.69
C ALA A 225 3.90 -24.77 13.40
N GLU A 226 3.27 -24.52 12.24
CA GLU A 226 4.00 -24.47 10.97
C GLU A 226 5.00 -23.30 10.92
N GLU A 227 4.62 -22.13 11.44
CA GLU A 227 5.54 -20.99 11.56
C GLU A 227 6.72 -21.30 12.51
N ALA A 228 6.46 -21.95 13.65
CA ALA A 228 7.53 -22.36 14.56
C ALA A 228 8.48 -23.39 13.92
N LYS A 229 7.95 -24.34 13.15
CA LYS A 229 8.74 -25.32 12.40
C LYS A 229 9.58 -24.63 11.33
N ALA A 230 9.02 -23.68 10.59
CA ALA A 230 9.76 -22.87 9.61
C ALA A 230 10.90 -22.05 10.27
N ALA A 231 10.71 -21.60 11.51
CA ALA A 231 11.72 -20.95 12.34
C ALA A 231 12.70 -21.92 13.03
N GLY A 232 12.67 -23.22 12.70
CA GLY A 232 13.56 -24.23 13.28
C GLY A 232 13.23 -24.68 14.71
N GLN A 233 12.00 -24.42 15.17
CA GLN A 233 11.52 -24.74 16.52
C GLN A 233 10.34 -25.73 16.46
N GLU A 234 10.54 -26.89 15.82
CA GLU A 234 9.51 -27.92 15.71
C GLU A 234 9.02 -28.38 17.10
N GLY A 235 7.72 -28.58 17.24
CA GLY A 235 7.07 -28.95 18.51
C GLY A 235 6.66 -27.77 19.38
N LYS A 236 6.89 -26.54 18.93
CA LYS A 236 6.43 -25.30 19.56
C LYS A 236 5.40 -24.58 18.70
N TRP A 237 4.91 -23.45 19.17
CA TRP A 237 3.99 -22.54 18.46
C TRP A 237 4.60 -21.13 18.44
N LEU A 238 4.71 -20.53 17.26
CA LEU A 238 5.25 -19.19 17.11
C LEU A 238 4.11 -18.18 16.98
N VAL A 239 4.14 -17.13 17.80
CA VAL A 239 3.26 -15.96 17.69
C VAL A 239 4.11 -14.74 17.38
N THR A 240 3.75 -14.02 16.32
CA THR A 240 4.45 -12.84 15.82
C THR A 240 3.60 -11.58 15.98
N LEU A 241 4.14 -10.40 15.62
CA LEU A 241 3.40 -9.14 15.65
C LEU A 241 2.58 -8.87 14.38
N HIS A 242 2.65 -9.73 13.37
CA HIS A 242 1.79 -9.64 12.20
C HIS A 242 0.32 -9.82 12.56
N ASN A 243 -0.57 -9.09 11.88
CA ASN A 243 -2.00 -9.07 12.21
C ASN A 243 -2.63 -10.46 12.23
N ALA A 244 -2.32 -11.31 11.24
CA ALA A 244 -2.84 -12.68 11.16
C ALA A 244 -2.42 -13.57 12.33
N SER A 245 -1.35 -13.23 13.05
CA SER A 245 -0.89 -13.94 14.25
C SER A 245 -1.33 -13.24 15.54
N ARG A 246 -1.09 -11.94 15.64
CA ARG A 246 -1.33 -11.15 16.85
C ARG A 246 -2.81 -11.00 17.20
N LEU A 247 -3.65 -10.64 16.22
CA LEU A 247 -5.06 -10.35 16.50
C LEU A 247 -5.82 -11.58 17.00
N PRO A 248 -5.77 -12.75 16.33
CA PRO A 248 -6.41 -13.96 16.85
C PRO A 248 -5.86 -14.37 18.23
N PHE A 249 -4.56 -14.19 18.47
CA PHE A 249 -4.01 -14.46 19.79
C PHE A 249 -4.62 -13.58 20.88
N LEU A 250 -4.77 -12.27 20.64
CA LEU A 250 -5.41 -11.34 21.57
C LEU A 250 -6.91 -11.63 21.74
N GLN A 251 -7.58 -12.13 20.72
CA GLN A 251 -9.02 -12.44 20.73
C GLN A 251 -9.33 -13.73 21.50
N TYR A 252 -8.50 -14.77 21.35
CA TYR A 252 -8.87 -16.10 21.78
C TYR A 252 -8.00 -16.68 22.91
N SER A 253 -6.74 -16.23 23.08
CA SER A 253 -5.88 -16.82 24.12
C SER A 253 -6.43 -16.58 25.52
N ALA A 254 -6.64 -17.65 26.28
CA ALA A 254 -7.00 -17.57 27.70
C ALA A 254 -5.83 -17.11 28.59
N ASN A 255 -4.58 -17.19 28.09
CA ASN A 255 -3.38 -16.81 28.81
C ASN A 255 -3.19 -15.29 28.84
N ARG A 256 -3.72 -14.62 29.87
CA ARG A 256 -3.66 -13.16 30.05
C ARG A 256 -2.24 -12.60 30.05
N PRO A 257 -1.25 -13.18 30.77
CA PRO A 257 0.14 -12.73 30.70
C PRO A 257 0.75 -12.74 29.30
N LEU A 258 0.42 -13.72 28.46
CA LEU A 258 0.90 -13.77 27.09
C LEU A 258 0.19 -12.74 26.19
N ARG A 259 -1.12 -12.48 26.41
CA ARG A 259 -1.81 -11.35 25.74
C ARG A 259 -1.15 -10.02 26.08
N GLU A 260 -0.85 -9.77 27.37
CA GLU A 260 -0.14 -8.58 27.81
C GLU A 260 1.23 -8.44 27.11
N LYS A 261 2.00 -9.52 27.05
CA LYS A 261 3.33 -9.54 26.42
C LYS A 261 3.25 -9.13 24.95
N ILE A 262 2.34 -9.75 24.19
CA ILE A 262 2.18 -9.46 22.76
C ILE A 262 1.65 -8.04 22.54
N TYR A 263 0.64 -7.62 23.31
CA TYR A 263 0.10 -6.27 23.25
C TYR A 263 1.17 -5.22 23.47
N LYS A 264 1.95 -5.36 24.57
CA LYS A 264 3.02 -4.43 24.91
C LYS A 264 4.14 -4.42 23.87
N ALA A 265 4.51 -5.58 23.33
CA ALA A 265 5.49 -5.65 22.26
C ALA A 265 5.02 -4.88 21.02
N TYR A 266 3.75 -5.01 20.65
CA TYR A 266 3.18 -4.33 19.49
C TYR A 266 3.12 -2.81 19.65
N ILE A 267 2.59 -2.31 20.78
CA ILE A 267 2.44 -0.85 21.00
C ILE A 267 3.76 -0.13 21.29
N ASN A 268 4.80 -0.87 21.72
CA ASN A 268 6.12 -0.30 21.99
C ASN A 268 7.10 -0.41 20.83
N ARG A 269 6.64 -0.79 19.63
CA ARG A 269 7.52 -0.78 18.46
C ARG A 269 8.11 0.61 18.23
N GLY A 270 9.39 0.68 17.98
CA GLY A 270 10.14 1.93 17.87
C GLY A 270 10.33 2.69 19.19
N ASN A 271 10.09 2.04 20.35
CA ASN A 271 10.17 2.66 21.69
C ASN A 271 11.00 1.84 22.70
N ASN A 272 11.90 1.00 22.22
CA ASN A 272 12.62 0.02 23.07
C ASN A 272 14.03 0.47 23.48
N ASN A 273 14.46 1.67 23.16
CA ASN A 273 15.82 2.21 23.41
C ASN A 273 16.93 1.34 22.78
N ASP A 274 16.66 0.73 21.65
CA ASP A 274 17.57 -0.10 20.87
C ASP A 274 17.89 0.52 19.50
N LYS A 275 18.46 -0.28 18.59
CA LYS A 275 18.80 0.15 17.23
C LYS A 275 17.60 0.59 16.38
N ASN A 276 16.38 0.12 16.72
CA ASN A 276 15.15 0.42 16.01
C ASN A 276 14.32 1.55 16.69
N ASP A 277 14.91 2.29 17.63
CA ASP A 277 14.21 3.33 18.38
C ASP A 277 13.84 4.54 17.53
N ASN A 278 12.56 4.89 17.52
CA ASN A 278 12.00 5.99 16.72
C ASN A 278 11.72 7.29 17.50
N LYS A 279 11.94 7.35 18.81
CA LYS A 279 11.59 8.53 19.63
C LYS A 279 12.25 9.81 19.13
N LYS A 280 13.57 9.75 18.86
CA LYS A 280 14.28 10.90 18.32
C LYS A 280 13.81 11.24 16.91
N ILE A 281 13.61 10.24 16.07
CA ILE A 281 13.12 10.39 14.70
C ILE A 281 11.76 11.11 14.69
N ILE A 282 10.82 10.73 15.56
CA ILE A 282 9.52 11.40 15.70
C ILE A 282 9.71 12.88 16.04
N THR A 283 10.56 13.18 17.04
CA THR A 283 10.81 14.55 17.48
C THR A 283 11.39 15.40 16.35
N ASP A 284 12.36 14.86 15.63
CA ASP A 284 12.99 15.54 14.50
C ASP A 284 11.96 15.78 13.36
N ILE A 285 11.18 14.76 12.98
CA ILE A 285 10.14 14.89 11.95
C ILE A 285 9.12 15.96 12.32
N VAL A 286 8.60 15.97 13.54
CA VAL A 286 7.58 16.95 13.97
C VAL A 286 8.15 18.37 13.95
N SER A 287 9.37 18.55 14.41
CA SER A 287 10.06 19.85 14.43
C SER A 287 10.31 20.38 13.00
N LEU A 288 10.82 19.52 12.12
CA LEU A 288 11.09 19.88 10.72
C LEU A 288 9.78 20.17 9.94
N ARG A 289 8.72 19.40 10.19
CA ARG A 289 7.40 19.64 9.59
C ARG A 289 6.82 20.99 10.01
N LEU A 290 6.98 21.37 11.28
CA LEU A 290 6.53 22.68 11.76
C LEU A 290 7.33 23.81 11.10
N GLU A 291 8.66 23.67 11.03
CA GLU A 291 9.52 24.63 10.36
C GLU A 291 9.16 24.77 8.87
N LYS A 292 8.97 23.64 8.16
CA LYS A 292 8.52 23.63 6.77
C LYS A 292 7.22 24.41 6.58
N ALA A 293 6.21 24.13 7.41
CA ALA A 293 4.93 24.82 7.34
C ALA A 293 5.09 26.34 7.50
N ARG A 294 5.88 26.77 8.47
CA ARG A 294 6.14 28.20 8.73
C ARG A 294 6.88 28.89 7.58
N LEU A 295 7.87 28.21 6.98
CA LEU A 295 8.55 28.71 5.78
C LEU A 295 7.59 28.95 4.64
N LEU A 296 6.58 28.08 4.48
CA LEU A 296 5.55 28.11 3.44
C LEU A 296 4.37 29.04 3.78
N GLY A 297 4.42 29.73 4.94
CA GLY A 297 3.42 30.72 5.33
C GLY A 297 2.23 30.18 6.13
N PHE A 298 2.33 28.96 6.64
CA PHE A 298 1.32 28.33 7.50
C PHE A 298 1.75 28.36 8.97
N ASP A 299 0.80 28.50 9.88
CA ASP A 299 1.03 28.51 11.32
C ASP A 299 1.36 27.12 11.90
N CYS A 300 0.80 26.06 11.27
CA CYS A 300 1.07 24.67 11.64
C CYS A 300 1.07 23.74 10.41
N TYR A 301 1.66 22.54 10.60
CA TYR A 301 1.80 21.56 9.53
C TYR A 301 0.45 21.01 9.05
N SER A 302 -0.52 20.83 9.95
CA SER A 302 -1.86 20.37 9.56
C SER A 302 -2.56 21.34 8.61
N ASN A 303 -2.47 22.65 8.84
CA ASN A 303 -3.04 23.65 7.92
C ASN A 303 -2.33 23.61 6.56
N PHE A 304 -1.00 23.43 6.52
CA PHE A 304 -0.28 23.22 5.28
C PHE A 304 -0.78 21.99 4.51
N VAL A 305 -0.95 20.85 5.19
CA VAL A 305 -1.40 19.61 4.54
C VAL A 305 -2.84 19.73 4.05
N LEU A 306 -3.72 20.34 4.85
CA LEU A 306 -5.14 20.41 4.55
C LEU A 306 -5.55 21.49 3.53
N ASP A 307 -4.67 22.43 3.23
CA ASP A 307 -4.96 23.56 2.33
C ASP A 307 -5.52 23.13 0.94
N ASN A 308 -5.01 22.04 0.38
CA ASN A 308 -5.46 21.50 -0.91
C ASN A 308 -6.41 20.30 -0.82
N THR A 309 -7.00 20.05 0.35
CA THR A 309 -8.00 18.98 0.58
C THR A 309 -9.43 19.53 0.59
N MET A 310 -10.45 18.66 0.71
CA MET A 310 -11.86 19.08 0.86
C MET A 310 -12.09 19.80 2.19
N ALA A 311 -11.44 19.36 3.26
CA ALA A 311 -11.54 19.93 4.61
C ALA A 311 -10.92 21.33 4.74
N LYS A 312 -9.97 21.71 3.90
CA LYS A 312 -9.32 23.04 3.80
C LYS A 312 -8.40 23.41 4.97
N ASN A 313 -8.75 23.14 6.20
CA ASN A 313 -8.01 23.57 7.39
C ASN A 313 -8.26 22.69 8.60
N SER A 314 -7.40 22.81 9.59
CA SER A 314 -7.47 22.03 10.82
C SER A 314 -8.69 22.32 11.70
N ALA A 315 -9.25 23.52 11.63
CA ALA A 315 -10.44 23.87 12.41
C ALA A 315 -11.66 23.04 11.96
N THR A 316 -11.89 22.93 10.63
CA THR A 316 -12.93 22.08 10.04
C THR A 316 -12.77 20.62 10.46
N VAL A 317 -11.54 20.09 10.41
CA VAL A 317 -11.26 18.70 10.82
C VAL A 317 -11.53 18.51 12.31
N MET A 318 -11.07 19.44 13.15
CA MET A 318 -11.27 19.34 14.60
C MET A 318 -12.75 19.47 15.00
N GLU A 319 -13.51 20.29 14.31
CA GLU A 319 -14.97 20.38 14.52
C GLU A 319 -15.64 19.04 14.19
N PHE A 320 -15.33 18.45 13.04
CA PHE A 320 -15.86 17.16 12.63
C PHE A 320 -15.48 16.05 13.63
N LEU A 321 -14.20 15.96 14.00
CA LEU A 321 -13.71 14.96 14.95
C LEU A 321 -14.32 15.14 16.36
N ASN A 322 -14.46 16.38 16.84
CA ASN A 322 -15.10 16.64 18.14
C ASN A 322 -16.59 16.26 18.13
N ASN A 323 -17.28 16.48 17.01
CA ASN A 323 -18.67 16.04 16.87
C ASN A 323 -18.77 14.51 16.95
N LEU A 324 -17.93 13.76 16.26
CA LEU A 324 -17.87 12.29 16.39
C LEU A 324 -17.50 11.85 17.80
N TRP A 325 -16.48 12.47 18.39
CA TRP A 325 -15.99 12.15 19.73
C TRP A 325 -17.06 12.27 20.80
N ASN A 326 -17.94 13.28 20.71
CA ASN A 326 -19.03 13.49 21.64
C ASN A 326 -20.02 12.31 21.72
N TYR A 327 -20.17 11.56 20.62
CA TYR A 327 -21.00 10.35 20.56
C TYR A 327 -20.18 9.07 20.82
N ALA A 328 -18.99 8.97 20.25
CA ALA A 328 -18.15 7.77 20.32
C ALA A 328 -17.64 7.52 21.74
N LEU A 329 -17.14 8.54 22.44
CA LEU A 329 -16.55 8.37 23.77
C LEU A 329 -17.53 7.83 24.84
N PRO A 330 -18.76 8.34 24.98
CA PRO A 330 -19.73 7.76 25.91
C PRO A 330 -20.07 6.31 25.56
N LYS A 331 -20.17 5.99 24.27
CA LYS A 331 -20.42 4.62 23.78
C LYS A 331 -19.24 3.70 24.12
N ALA A 332 -18.01 4.10 23.85
CA ALA A 332 -16.80 3.34 24.19
C ALA A 332 -16.68 3.08 25.70
N LYS A 333 -17.02 4.07 26.54
CA LYS A 333 -17.07 3.90 28.01
C LYS A 333 -18.13 2.90 28.45
N ALA A 334 -19.30 2.89 27.81
CA ALA A 334 -20.35 1.91 28.08
C ALA A 334 -19.92 0.51 27.66
N GLU A 335 -19.27 0.37 26.50
CA GLU A 335 -18.70 -0.89 26.02
C GLU A 335 -17.62 -1.41 26.97
N ALA A 336 -16.68 -0.56 27.41
CA ALA A 336 -15.68 -0.94 28.42
C ALA A 336 -16.32 -1.45 29.73
N ALA A 337 -17.40 -0.80 30.18
CA ALA A 337 -18.12 -1.22 31.38
C ALA A 337 -18.83 -2.58 31.21
N GLU A 338 -19.32 -2.89 30.01
CA GLU A 338 -19.86 -4.23 29.69
C GLU A 338 -18.77 -5.30 29.72
N LEU A 339 -17.60 -5.03 29.13
CA LEU A 339 -16.45 -5.95 29.16
C LEU A 339 -15.96 -6.17 30.59
N GLN A 340 -15.88 -5.11 31.41
CA GLN A 340 -15.51 -5.24 32.83
C GLN A 340 -16.51 -6.14 33.59
N LYS A 341 -17.81 -5.95 33.37
CA LYS A 341 -18.83 -6.80 34.02
C LYS A 341 -18.70 -8.27 33.62
N LEU A 342 -18.34 -8.53 32.36
CA LEU A 342 -18.09 -9.89 31.90
C LEU A 342 -16.84 -10.49 32.58
N MET A 343 -15.79 -9.71 32.71
CA MET A 343 -14.56 -10.10 33.42
C MET A 343 -14.82 -10.36 34.92
N ASP A 344 -15.65 -9.53 35.57
CA ASP A 344 -16.02 -9.66 36.98
C ASP A 344 -16.80 -10.97 37.25
N LYS A 345 -17.63 -11.43 36.30
CA LYS A 345 -18.34 -12.73 36.38
C LYS A 345 -17.35 -13.93 36.46
N GLU A 346 -16.14 -13.79 35.95
CA GLU A 346 -15.08 -14.82 36.02
C GLU A 346 -14.40 -14.85 37.40
N GLY A 347 -14.73 -13.94 38.32
CA GLY A 347 -14.31 -13.97 39.71
C GLY A 347 -12.84 -13.61 39.96
N LYS A 348 -12.16 -12.99 39.02
CA LYS A 348 -10.72 -12.68 39.12
C LYS A 348 -10.44 -11.36 39.90
N GLY A 349 -11.44 -10.49 40.06
CA GLY A 349 -11.29 -9.20 40.78
C GLY A 349 -10.28 -8.24 40.14
N GLU A 350 -9.97 -8.44 38.85
CA GLU A 350 -8.98 -7.67 38.12
C GLU A 350 -9.65 -6.55 37.31
N LYS A 351 -8.93 -5.47 37.08
CA LYS A 351 -9.36 -4.40 36.18
C LYS A 351 -9.14 -4.79 34.74
N LEU A 352 -10.10 -4.42 33.88
CA LEU A 352 -9.97 -4.52 32.43
C LEU A 352 -8.81 -3.64 31.96
N GLU A 353 -7.82 -4.26 31.32
CA GLU A 353 -6.67 -3.58 30.74
C GLU A 353 -6.74 -3.64 29.19
N ALA A 354 -5.89 -2.88 28.53
CA ALA A 354 -5.93 -2.78 27.08
C ALA A 354 -5.73 -4.13 26.35
N TRP A 355 -4.91 -5.03 26.87
CA TRP A 355 -4.70 -6.38 26.32
C TRP A 355 -5.85 -7.36 26.57
N ASP A 356 -6.85 -6.96 27.38
CA ASP A 356 -8.06 -7.75 27.63
C ASP A 356 -9.20 -7.39 26.68
N TRP A 357 -9.11 -6.24 25.99
CA TRP A 357 -10.19 -5.68 25.19
C TRP A 357 -10.68 -6.69 24.14
N TRP A 358 -9.80 -7.16 23.26
CA TRP A 358 -10.16 -8.11 22.18
C TRP A 358 -10.73 -9.41 22.73
N TYR A 359 -10.12 -9.96 23.79
CA TYR A 359 -10.56 -11.20 24.41
C TYR A 359 -11.97 -11.12 24.97
N TYR A 360 -12.27 -10.09 25.75
CA TYR A 360 -13.61 -9.92 26.30
C TYR A 360 -14.62 -9.40 25.27
N THR A 361 -14.19 -8.66 24.27
CA THR A 361 -15.02 -8.28 23.11
C THR A 361 -15.51 -9.52 22.38
N GLU A 362 -14.62 -10.48 22.10
CA GLU A 362 -15.00 -11.74 21.42
C GLU A 362 -15.95 -12.58 22.27
N LYS A 363 -15.71 -12.69 23.57
CA LYS A 363 -16.64 -13.36 24.51
C LYS A 363 -18.01 -12.69 24.57
N LEU A 364 -18.04 -11.36 24.61
CA LEU A 364 -19.29 -10.60 24.63
C LEU A 364 -20.04 -10.73 23.30
N ARG A 365 -19.32 -10.73 22.18
CA ARG A 365 -19.88 -10.97 20.84
C ARG A 365 -20.58 -12.33 20.78
N LYS A 366 -19.92 -13.37 21.28
CA LYS A 366 -20.49 -14.71 21.38
C LYS A 366 -21.72 -14.73 22.30
N GLU A 367 -21.68 -14.09 23.47
CA GLU A 367 -22.82 -14.03 24.41
C GLU A 367 -24.03 -13.30 23.80
N LYS A 368 -23.79 -12.18 23.06
CA LYS A 368 -24.87 -11.34 22.52
C LYS A 368 -25.46 -11.84 21.21
N TYR A 369 -24.63 -12.40 20.33
CA TYR A 369 -25.03 -12.71 18.94
C TYR A 369 -25.00 -14.19 18.64
N ASP A 370 -24.49 -15.02 19.56
CA ASP A 370 -24.28 -16.46 19.32
C ASP A 370 -23.53 -16.72 18.00
N LEU A 371 -22.52 -15.88 17.73
CA LEU A 371 -21.71 -15.91 16.53
C LEU A 371 -20.23 -16.01 16.91
N GLU A 372 -19.58 -17.06 16.42
CA GLU A 372 -18.14 -17.26 16.50
C GLU A 372 -17.52 -17.15 15.09
N GLU A 373 -16.31 -16.67 15.02
CA GLU A 373 -15.54 -16.61 13.76
C GLU A 373 -15.48 -17.98 13.08
N ASP A 374 -15.30 -19.05 13.86
CA ASP A 374 -15.25 -20.43 13.36
C ASP A 374 -16.55 -20.91 12.67
N GLN A 375 -17.69 -20.26 12.93
CA GLN A 375 -18.96 -20.57 12.27
C GLN A 375 -19.05 -19.96 10.86
N ILE A 376 -18.41 -18.80 10.63
CA ILE A 376 -18.51 -18.06 9.37
C ILE A 376 -17.28 -18.24 8.48
N LYS A 377 -16.09 -18.34 9.08
CA LYS A 377 -14.81 -18.50 8.37
C LYS A 377 -14.81 -19.63 7.32
N PRO A 378 -15.43 -20.80 7.53
CA PRO A 378 -15.53 -21.85 6.51
C PRO A 378 -16.22 -21.43 5.20
N TYR A 379 -17.00 -20.35 5.21
CA TYR A 379 -17.69 -19.83 4.03
C TYR A 379 -16.85 -18.81 3.26
N PHE A 380 -15.75 -18.32 3.83
CA PHE A 380 -14.93 -17.25 3.28
C PHE A 380 -13.58 -17.75 2.76
N LYS A 381 -13.62 -18.77 1.90
CA LYS A 381 -12.45 -19.19 1.15
C LYS A 381 -11.96 -18.03 0.26
N LEU A 382 -10.67 -17.67 0.34
CA LEU A 382 -10.09 -16.51 -0.35
C LEU A 382 -10.49 -16.42 -1.83
N GLU A 383 -10.37 -17.53 -2.56
CA GLU A 383 -10.70 -17.52 -3.99
C GLU A 383 -12.19 -17.23 -4.23
N ASN A 384 -13.08 -17.76 -3.38
CA ASN A 384 -14.53 -17.49 -3.47
C ASN A 384 -14.85 -16.02 -3.18
N VAL A 385 -14.20 -15.44 -2.16
CA VAL A 385 -14.37 -14.02 -1.80
C VAL A 385 -13.89 -13.12 -2.93
N ARG A 386 -12.72 -13.40 -3.50
CA ARG A 386 -12.17 -12.67 -4.64
C ARG A 386 -13.08 -12.75 -5.87
N GLU A 387 -13.49 -13.96 -6.26
CA GLU A 387 -14.43 -14.16 -7.38
C GLU A 387 -15.77 -13.48 -7.10
N GLY A 388 -16.20 -13.42 -5.83
CA GLY A 388 -17.38 -12.68 -5.41
C GLY A 388 -17.23 -11.17 -5.60
N ALA A 389 -16.10 -10.60 -5.22
CA ALA A 389 -15.80 -9.20 -5.47
C ALA A 389 -15.79 -8.89 -6.99
N PHE A 390 -15.23 -9.79 -7.79
CA PHE A 390 -15.26 -9.67 -9.26
C PHE A 390 -16.68 -9.76 -9.82
N ALA A 391 -17.50 -10.66 -9.30
CA ALA A 391 -18.89 -10.79 -9.71
C ALA A 391 -19.75 -9.58 -9.33
N VAL A 392 -19.49 -8.96 -8.17
CA VAL A 392 -20.12 -7.69 -7.78
C VAL A 392 -19.70 -6.57 -8.75
N ALA A 393 -18.41 -6.46 -9.07
CA ALA A 393 -17.94 -5.48 -10.04
C ALA A 393 -18.53 -5.71 -11.45
N ASN A 394 -18.71 -6.97 -11.85
CA ASN A 394 -19.40 -7.30 -13.10
C ASN A 394 -20.86 -6.81 -13.09
N LYS A 395 -21.60 -7.06 -12.00
CA LYS A 395 -22.99 -6.56 -11.88
C LYS A 395 -23.10 -5.04 -11.88
N LEU A 396 -22.14 -4.35 -11.23
CA LEU A 396 -22.18 -2.90 -11.11
C LEU A 396 -21.71 -2.18 -12.39
N TYR A 397 -20.67 -2.71 -13.02
CA TYR A 397 -19.92 -2.00 -14.06
C TYR A 397 -19.83 -2.77 -15.39
N GLY A 398 -20.27 -4.03 -15.44
CA GLY A 398 -20.18 -4.90 -16.63
C GLY A 398 -18.79 -5.46 -16.88
N ILE A 399 -17.79 -5.16 -16.05
CA ILE A 399 -16.41 -5.59 -16.25
C ILE A 399 -16.20 -7.07 -15.94
N THR A 400 -15.20 -7.66 -16.59
CA THR A 400 -14.78 -9.06 -16.36
C THR A 400 -13.31 -9.13 -16.00
N LEU A 401 -12.95 -10.02 -15.07
CA LEU A 401 -11.56 -10.28 -14.68
C LEU A 401 -11.24 -11.74 -15.01
N THR A 402 -10.20 -11.95 -15.82
CA THR A 402 -9.78 -13.29 -16.28
C THR A 402 -8.35 -13.53 -15.87
N LYS A 403 -8.06 -14.63 -15.16
CA LYS A 403 -6.72 -14.97 -14.71
C LYS A 403 -5.78 -15.16 -15.92
N LEU A 404 -4.65 -14.50 -15.87
CA LEU A 404 -3.57 -14.67 -16.82
C LEU A 404 -2.52 -15.63 -16.28
N ASN A 405 -2.05 -16.53 -17.15
CA ASN A 405 -0.93 -17.40 -16.86
C ASN A 405 0.31 -16.90 -17.62
N ASN A 406 1.50 -17.26 -17.15
CA ASN A 406 2.78 -16.92 -17.78
C ASN A 406 3.07 -15.41 -17.86
N ILE A 407 2.51 -14.63 -16.91
CA ILE A 407 2.90 -13.23 -16.71
C ILE A 407 4.01 -13.18 -15.66
N PRO A 408 5.09 -12.41 -15.86
CA PRO A 408 6.15 -12.25 -14.86
C PRO A 408 5.60 -11.69 -13.55
N VAL A 409 5.96 -12.33 -12.42
CA VAL A 409 5.61 -11.93 -11.07
C VAL A 409 6.85 -11.90 -10.18
N TYR A 410 6.84 -11.08 -9.14
CA TYR A 410 7.96 -10.96 -8.21
C TYR A 410 7.95 -12.04 -7.12
N HIS A 411 6.82 -12.68 -6.86
CA HIS A 411 6.67 -13.77 -5.89
C HIS A 411 5.67 -14.83 -6.41
N PRO A 412 5.85 -16.13 -6.11
CA PRO A 412 4.95 -17.20 -6.59
C PRO A 412 3.48 -17.06 -6.13
N ASP A 413 3.22 -16.39 -5.00
CA ASP A 413 1.88 -16.17 -4.47
C ASP A 413 1.10 -15.09 -5.24
N VAL A 414 1.75 -14.35 -6.13
CA VAL A 414 1.11 -13.26 -6.89
C VAL A 414 0.31 -13.84 -8.06
N GLU A 415 -0.95 -13.45 -8.14
CA GLU A 415 -1.82 -13.77 -9.27
C GLU A 415 -2.08 -12.52 -10.13
N VAL A 416 -2.34 -12.73 -11.42
CA VAL A 416 -2.53 -11.64 -12.39
C VAL A 416 -3.81 -11.86 -13.16
N PHE A 417 -4.59 -10.79 -13.36
CA PHE A 417 -5.86 -10.81 -14.07
C PHE A 417 -5.90 -9.75 -15.17
N GLU A 418 -6.43 -10.11 -16.33
CA GLU A 418 -6.84 -9.16 -17.35
C GLU A 418 -8.23 -8.63 -17.01
N VAL A 419 -8.39 -7.31 -17.07
CA VAL A 419 -9.66 -6.63 -16.81
C VAL A 419 -10.20 -6.09 -18.13
N LYS A 420 -11.45 -6.46 -18.47
CA LYS A 420 -12.13 -6.03 -19.69
C LYS A 420 -13.45 -5.34 -19.38
N ASP A 421 -13.80 -4.36 -20.21
CA ASP A 421 -15.12 -3.73 -20.23
C ASP A 421 -16.18 -4.68 -20.84
N ALA A 422 -17.43 -4.31 -20.74
CA ALA A 422 -18.57 -5.07 -21.28
C ALA A 422 -18.49 -5.30 -22.80
N ASP A 423 -17.85 -4.39 -23.54
CA ASP A 423 -17.63 -4.50 -24.99
C ASP A 423 -16.41 -5.37 -25.37
N GLY A 424 -15.71 -5.90 -24.36
CA GLY A 424 -14.51 -6.73 -24.53
C GLY A 424 -13.20 -5.94 -24.66
N SER A 425 -13.22 -4.61 -24.63
CA SER A 425 -12.03 -3.77 -24.63
C SER A 425 -11.26 -3.94 -23.31
N GLN A 426 -9.91 -3.91 -23.39
CA GLN A 426 -9.06 -4.04 -22.20
C GLN A 426 -9.10 -2.76 -21.36
N LEU A 427 -9.43 -2.88 -20.09
CA LEU A 427 -9.37 -1.80 -19.10
C LEU A 427 -8.03 -1.72 -18.37
N GLY A 428 -7.35 -2.84 -18.16
CA GLY A 428 -6.07 -2.88 -17.48
C GLY A 428 -5.64 -4.29 -17.09
N ILE A 429 -4.53 -4.35 -16.35
CA ILE A 429 -4.05 -5.57 -15.72
C ILE A 429 -4.05 -5.39 -14.21
N PHE A 430 -4.51 -6.41 -13.51
CA PHE A 430 -4.67 -6.38 -12.06
C PHE A 430 -3.84 -7.49 -11.40
N TYR A 431 -2.89 -7.09 -10.56
CA TYR A 431 -2.06 -7.97 -9.76
C TYR A 431 -2.65 -8.07 -8.35
N VAL A 432 -2.61 -9.25 -7.75
CA VAL A 432 -3.01 -9.47 -6.37
C VAL A 432 -1.95 -10.27 -5.62
N ASP A 433 -1.60 -9.82 -4.43
CA ASP A 433 -0.60 -10.39 -3.55
C ASP A 433 -1.15 -10.44 -2.11
N TYR A 434 -1.71 -11.57 -1.72
CA TYR A 434 -2.57 -11.65 -0.54
C TYR A 434 -1.91 -12.20 0.73
N PHE A 435 -0.70 -12.80 0.65
CA PHE A 435 -0.16 -13.51 1.79
C PHE A 435 1.02 -12.82 2.47
N PRO A 436 1.11 -12.88 3.82
CA PRO A 436 2.24 -12.32 4.57
C PRO A 436 3.53 -13.11 4.33
N ARG A 437 4.66 -12.44 4.43
CA ARG A 437 6.01 -12.99 4.41
C ARG A 437 7.01 -12.02 5.04
N PRO A 438 8.23 -12.44 5.43
CA PRO A 438 9.20 -11.59 6.15
C PRO A 438 9.57 -10.30 5.43
N GLY A 439 9.62 -10.31 4.11
CA GLY A 439 9.92 -9.12 3.29
C GLY A 439 8.72 -8.23 2.98
N LYS A 440 7.57 -8.42 3.63
CA LYS A 440 6.33 -7.71 3.31
C LYS A 440 5.84 -6.90 4.52
N SER A 441 5.54 -5.63 4.28
CA SER A 441 4.93 -4.74 5.26
C SER A 441 3.55 -5.24 5.70
N GLY A 442 3.19 -4.95 6.96
CA GLY A 442 1.88 -5.31 7.48
C GLY A 442 0.79 -4.38 6.94
N GLY A 443 -0.45 -4.91 6.91
CA GLY A 443 -1.61 -4.18 6.40
C GLY A 443 -1.99 -4.58 4.98
N ALA A 444 -2.69 -3.69 4.29
CA ALA A 444 -3.07 -3.86 2.90
C ALA A 444 -2.97 -2.51 2.17
N TRP A 445 -2.80 -2.54 0.86
CA TRP A 445 -2.75 -1.33 0.04
C TRP A 445 -2.96 -1.63 -1.44
N MET A 446 -3.34 -0.58 -2.18
CA MET A 446 -3.34 -0.54 -3.63
C MET A 446 -2.16 0.29 -4.13
N SER A 447 -1.53 -0.14 -5.23
CA SER A 447 -0.53 0.62 -5.99
C SER A 447 -0.70 0.44 -7.49
N ASN A 448 0.01 1.26 -8.27
CA ASN A 448 0.08 1.14 -9.73
C ASN A 448 1.52 0.84 -10.15
N TYR A 449 1.73 -0.14 -11.04
CA TYR A 449 2.99 -0.26 -11.78
C TYR A 449 3.02 0.64 -13.02
N ARG A 450 1.85 1.02 -13.51
CA ARG A 450 1.63 2.02 -14.55
C ARG A 450 0.25 2.64 -14.37
N GLU A 451 0.19 3.96 -14.37
CA GLU A 451 -1.07 4.68 -14.36
C GLU A 451 -1.68 4.76 -15.77
N GLN A 452 -2.99 4.92 -15.82
CA GLN A 452 -3.71 5.13 -17.07
C GLN A 452 -3.40 6.54 -17.62
N LYS A 453 -3.25 6.63 -18.93
CA LYS A 453 -3.03 7.90 -19.64
C LYS A 453 -3.50 7.78 -21.09
N GLY A 454 -4.54 8.49 -21.46
CA GLY A 454 -5.14 8.37 -22.78
C GLY A 454 -5.46 6.91 -23.11
N ASP A 455 -4.86 6.37 -24.17
CA ASP A 455 -5.05 4.96 -24.58
C ASP A 455 -4.15 3.96 -23.84
N ILE A 456 -3.20 4.44 -23.03
CA ILE A 456 -2.31 3.58 -22.23
C ILE A 456 -3.08 3.11 -20.99
N ARG A 457 -3.34 1.81 -20.92
CA ARG A 457 -4.12 1.20 -19.83
C ARG A 457 -3.29 0.95 -18.58
N PRO A 458 -3.91 1.02 -17.38
CA PRO A 458 -3.21 0.91 -16.11
C PRO A 458 -2.75 -0.53 -15.80
N LEU A 459 -1.72 -0.64 -14.98
CA LEU A 459 -1.30 -1.86 -14.31
C LEU A 459 -1.43 -1.63 -12.81
N VAL A 460 -2.43 -2.23 -12.21
CA VAL A 460 -2.84 -2.01 -10.81
C VAL A 460 -2.46 -3.21 -9.97
N CYS A 461 -2.08 -3.02 -8.72
CA CYS A 461 -1.90 -4.11 -7.78
C CYS A 461 -2.61 -3.85 -6.44
N ASN A 462 -3.14 -4.93 -5.85
CA ASN A 462 -3.55 -4.98 -4.45
C ASN A 462 -2.59 -5.89 -3.69
N VAL A 463 -2.12 -5.42 -2.57
CA VAL A 463 -1.24 -6.17 -1.66
C VAL A 463 -1.91 -6.26 -0.29
N ALA A 464 -1.92 -7.46 0.30
CA ALA A 464 -2.51 -7.69 1.62
C ALA A 464 -1.72 -8.74 2.41
N SER A 465 -2.10 -8.97 3.67
CA SER A 465 -1.46 -9.94 4.56
C SER A 465 -2.52 -10.83 5.21
N PHE A 466 -3.26 -11.58 4.38
CA PHE A 466 -4.35 -12.45 4.80
C PHE A 466 -3.88 -13.80 5.35
N THR A 467 -4.77 -14.48 6.06
CA THR A 467 -4.55 -15.83 6.60
C THR A 467 -4.10 -16.79 5.50
N LYS A 468 -2.94 -17.43 5.68
CA LYS A 468 -2.39 -18.43 4.73
C LYS A 468 -3.16 -19.75 4.76
N PRO A 469 -3.14 -20.53 3.66
CA PRO A 469 -3.55 -21.93 3.70
C PRO A 469 -2.62 -22.74 4.62
N VAL A 470 -3.17 -23.76 5.30
CA VAL A 470 -2.40 -24.62 6.22
C VAL A 470 -2.73 -26.09 5.94
N GLY A 471 -1.75 -26.88 5.54
CA GLY A 471 -1.96 -28.28 5.14
C GLY A 471 -2.99 -28.37 4.02
N ASP A 472 -4.05 -29.16 4.21
CA ASP A 472 -5.14 -29.32 3.25
C ASP A 472 -6.25 -28.24 3.41
N THR A 473 -6.14 -27.36 4.40
CA THR A 473 -7.11 -26.28 4.62
C THR A 473 -6.74 -25.08 3.77
N PRO A 474 -7.63 -24.61 2.87
CA PRO A 474 -7.37 -23.43 2.05
C PRO A 474 -7.30 -22.17 2.92
N SER A 475 -6.90 -21.05 2.32
CA SER A 475 -7.02 -19.75 2.98
C SER A 475 -8.48 -19.45 3.28
N LEU A 476 -8.83 -19.40 4.57
CA LEU A 476 -10.16 -19.05 5.07
C LEU A 476 -10.05 -17.69 5.77
N LEU A 477 -10.73 -16.71 5.21
CA LEU A 477 -10.65 -15.33 5.68
C LEU A 477 -11.52 -15.07 6.91
N THR A 478 -11.09 -14.16 7.76
CA THR A 478 -11.96 -13.52 8.75
C THR A 478 -12.88 -12.52 8.07
N MET A 479 -13.92 -12.05 8.74
CA MET A 479 -14.80 -11.01 8.18
C MET A 479 -14.05 -9.70 7.91
N ASP A 480 -13.13 -9.33 8.79
CA ASP A 480 -12.23 -8.17 8.63
C ASP A 480 -11.35 -8.29 7.37
N GLU A 481 -10.79 -9.48 7.11
CA GLU A 481 -10.02 -9.75 5.89
C GLU A 481 -10.89 -9.71 4.63
N VAL A 482 -12.15 -10.13 4.71
CA VAL A 482 -13.11 -10.02 3.61
C VAL A 482 -13.42 -8.55 3.30
N GLU A 483 -13.73 -7.74 4.32
CA GLU A 483 -13.97 -6.30 4.16
C GLU A 483 -12.73 -5.60 3.60
N THR A 484 -11.54 -5.93 4.08
CA THR A 484 -10.26 -5.42 3.56
C THR A 484 -10.07 -5.77 2.07
N LEU A 485 -10.38 -6.99 1.64
CA LEU A 485 -10.29 -7.37 0.22
C LEU A 485 -11.20 -6.49 -0.65
N PHE A 486 -12.44 -6.27 -0.22
CA PHE A 486 -13.37 -5.38 -0.93
C PHE A 486 -12.88 -3.92 -0.92
N HIS A 487 -12.32 -3.44 0.19
CA HIS A 487 -11.70 -2.12 0.31
C HIS A 487 -10.60 -1.91 -0.74
N GLU A 488 -9.56 -2.76 -0.70
CA GLU A 488 -8.42 -2.64 -1.61
C GLU A 488 -8.84 -2.82 -3.08
N PHE A 489 -9.81 -3.70 -3.33
CA PHE A 489 -10.38 -3.83 -4.67
C PHE A 489 -11.15 -2.56 -5.10
N GLY A 490 -11.78 -1.83 -4.17
CA GLY A 490 -12.38 -0.52 -4.43
C GLY A 490 -11.37 0.52 -4.91
N HIS A 491 -10.20 0.59 -4.29
CA HIS A 491 -9.07 1.37 -4.81
C HIS A 491 -8.58 0.84 -6.16
N GLY A 492 -8.50 -0.48 -6.31
CA GLY A 492 -8.15 -1.13 -7.58
C GLY A 492 -9.09 -0.70 -8.71
N LEU A 493 -10.41 -0.70 -8.44
CA LEU A 493 -11.42 -0.24 -9.39
C LEU A 493 -11.25 1.25 -9.74
N HIS A 494 -10.91 2.11 -8.78
CA HIS A 494 -10.61 3.51 -9.03
C HIS A 494 -9.45 3.66 -10.04
N GLY A 495 -8.38 2.88 -9.89
CA GLY A 495 -7.27 2.86 -10.84
C GLY A 495 -7.63 2.26 -12.21
N LEU A 496 -8.38 1.14 -12.23
CA LEU A 496 -8.72 0.40 -13.45
C LEU A 496 -9.76 1.09 -14.32
N LEU A 497 -10.77 1.74 -13.70
CA LEU A 497 -11.91 2.35 -14.41
C LEU A 497 -11.66 3.81 -14.82
N THR A 498 -10.53 4.38 -14.44
CA THR A 498 -10.19 5.75 -14.84
C THR A 498 -10.05 5.88 -16.35
N LYS A 499 -10.48 7.05 -16.91
CA LYS A 499 -10.41 7.38 -18.34
C LYS A 499 -9.68 8.70 -18.57
N CYS A 500 -8.81 9.09 -17.62
CA CYS A 500 -8.06 10.33 -17.68
C CYS A 500 -7.02 10.32 -18.83
N ASN A 501 -6.77 11.49 -19.40
CA ASN A 501 -5.77 11.67 -20.46
C ASN A 501 -4.40 12.06 -19.91
N TYR A 502 -4.32 12.49 -18.66
CA TYR A 502 -3.11 13.04 -18.04
C TYR A 502 -2.77 12.30 -16.74
N LEU A 503 -1.47 12.05 -16.53
CA LEU A 503 -0.96 11.31 -15.37
C LEU A 503 -1.28 12.01 -14.04
N GLY A 504 -1.08 13.32 -13.99
CA GLY A 504 -1.26 14.10 -12.77
C GLY A 504 -2.67 14.12 -12.19
N VAL A 505 -3.68 13.65 -12.94
CA VAL A 505 -5.10 13.57 -12.51
C VAL A 505 -5.70 12.19 -12.68
N SER A 506 -4.88 11.17 -12.96
CA SER A 506 -5.32 9.80 -13.22
C SER A 506 -5.55 9.01 -11.93
N GLY A 507 -6.54 8.13 -11.94
CA GLY A 507 -6.81 7.16 -10.88
C GLY A 507 -6.86 7.78 -9.49
N THR A 508 -6.01 7.29 -8.61
CA THR A 508 -5.92 7.72 -7.20
C THR A 508 -5.19 9.05 -6.99
N ASN A 509 -4.77 9.78 -8.07
CA ASN A 509 -4.20 11.13 -7.99
C ASN A 509 -5.25 12.22 -7.68
N VAL A 510 -6.08 11.98 -6.70
CA VAL A 510 -7.13 12.86 -6.18
C VAL A 510 -6.68 13.52 -4.87
N VAL A 511 -7.51 14.41 -4.31
CA VAL A 511 -7.23 14.97 -2.98
C VAL A 511 -7.30 13.88 -1.91
N ARG A 512 -6.42 13.99 -0.89
CA ARG A 512 -6.19 12.92 0.07
C ARG A 512 -7.44 12.48 0.85
N ASP A 513 -8.30 13.42 1.20
CA ASP A 513 -9.54 13.16 1.94
C ASP A 513 -10.73 12.74 1.05
N PHE A 514 -10.47 12.45 -0.24
CA PHE A 514 -11.42 11.82 -1.16
C PHE A 514 -11.01 10.38 -1.53
N VAL A 515 -9.72 10.05 -1.46
CA VAL A 515 -9.17 8.81 -2.02
C VAL A 515 -9.83 7.55 -1.45
N GLU A 516 -10.30 7.59 -0.19
CA GLU A 516 -10.98 6.47 0.47
C GLU A 516 -12.47 6.32 0.10
N LEU A 517 -13.07 7.29 -0.62
CA LEU A 517 -14.49 7.18 -0.96
C LEU A 517 -14.82 5.92 -1.78
N PRO A 518 -14.10 5.61 -2.87
CA PRO A 518 -14.39 4.40 -3.66
C PRO A 518 -14.16 3.09 -2.89
N SER A 519 -13.12 3.03 -2.07
CA SER A 519 -12.78 1.85 -1.27
C SER A 519 -13.81 1.59 -0.18
N GLN A 520 -14.16 2.59 0.61
CA GLN A 520 -15.13 2.48 1.70
C GLN A 520 -16.57 2.21 1.20
N ILE A 521 -16.95 2.76 0.04
CA ILE A 521 -18.23 2.38 -0.58
C ILE A 521 -18.20 0.91 -1.00
N ASN A 522 -17.07 0.44 -1.53
CA ASN A 522 -16.97 -0.94 -1.99
C ASN A 522 -17.01 -1.97 -0.85
N GLU A 523 -16.55 -1.62 0.35
CA GLU A 523 -16.67 -2.46 1.57
C GLU A 523 -18.13 -2.86 1.87
N HIS A 524 -19.09 -1.98 1.58
CA HIS A 524 -20.50 -2.26 1.89
C HIS A 524 -20.99 -3.52 1.22
N TRP A 525 -20.47 -3.86 0.03
CA TRP A 525 -20.84 -5.07 -0.70
C TRP A 525 -20.39 -6.35 -0.01
N ALA A 526 -19.34 -6.29 0.83
CA ALA A 526 -18.85 -7.46 1.56
C ALA A 526 -19.93 -8.10 2.47
N THR A 527 -20.84 -7.28 3.01
CA THR A 527 -21.85 -7.73 3.96
C THR A 527 -23.27 -7.67 3.43
N GLU A 528 -23.50 -7.20 2.19
CA GLU A 528 -24.82 -7.21 1.59
C GLU A 528 -25.32 -8.65 1.36
N PRO A 529 -26.55 -9.01 1.79
CA PRO A 529 -27.05 -10.38 1.70
C PRO A 529 -27.00 -11.00 0.31
N GLU A 530 -27.31 -10.22 -0.73
CA GLU A 530 -27.23 -10.70 -2.11
C GLU A 530 -25.78 -11.01 -2.53
N ALA A 531 -24.85 -10.15 -2.15
CA ALA A 531 -23.43 -10.35 -2.45
C ALA A 531 -22.87 -11.54 -1.66
N LEU A 532 -23.17 -11.65 -0.35
CA LEU A 532 -22.79 -12.80 0.47
C LEU A 532 -23.22 -14.12 -0.16
N LYS A 533 -24.46 -14.22 -0.63
CA LYS A 533 -24.97 -15.43 -1.31
C LYS A 533 -24.26 -15.76 -2.62
N MET A 534 -23.61 -14.79 -3.25
CA MET A 534 -22.83 -15.04 -4.46
C MET A 534 -21.51 -15.76 -4.16
N TYR A 535 -20.82 -15.38 -3.08
CA TYR A 535 -19.46 -15.84 -2.82
C TYR A 535 -19.28 -16.68 -1.55
N ALA A 536 -20.08 -16.46 -0.51
CA ALA A 536 -19.90 -17.14 0.77
C ALA A 536 -20.41 -18.59 0.67
N ARG A 537 -19.50 -19.50 0.32
CA ARG A 537 -19.76 -20.93 0.17
C ARG A 537 -18.81 -21.74 1.04
N HIS A 538 -19.38 -22.69 1.78
CA HIS A 538 -18.60 -23.57 2.64
C HIS A 538 -17.52 -24.33 1.83
N TYR A 539 -16.27 -24.22 2.24
CA TYR A 539 -15.12 -24.68 1.45
C TYR A 539 -15.10 -26.21 1.19
N GLN A 540 -15.73 -27.02 2.06
CA GLN A 540 -15.83 -28.47 1.90
C GLN A 540 -17.12 -28.91 1.21
N THR A 541 -18.28 -28.35 1.61
CA THR A 541 -19.59 -28.81 1.12
C THR A 541 -20.09 -28.05 -0.11
N GLY A 542 -19.58 -26.83 -0.35
CA GLY A 542 -20.06 -25.92 -1.41
C GLY A 542 -21.39 -25.24 -1.09
N GLU A 543 -21.98 -25.52 0.07
CA GLU A 543 -23.26 -24.91 0.49
C GLU A 543 -23.11 -23.40 0.68
N VAL A 544 -24.14 -22.68 0.25
CA VAL A 544 -24.21 -21.23 0.45
C VAL A 544 -24.42 -20.93 1.94
N ILE A 545 -23.84 -19.85 2.42
CA ILE A 545 -24.01 -19.37 3.79
C ILE A 545 -25.50 -19.26 4.15
N PRO A 546 -25.96 -19.84 5.28
CA PRO A 546 -27.36 -19.79 5.70
C PRO A 546 -27.83 -18.37 6.03
N ASP A 547 -29.09 -18.06 5.75
CA ASP A 547 -29.69 -16.76 6.09
C ASP A 547 -29.57 -16.43 7.59
N SER A 548 -29.62 -17.45 8.46
CA SER A 548 -29.44 -17.28 9.90
C SER A 548 -28.04 -16.76 10.28
N LEU A 549 -26.99 -17.15 9.56
CA LEU A 549 -25.64 -16.60 9.76
C LEU A 549 -25.53 -15.19 9.18
N ILE A 550 -26.13 -14.92 8.02
CA ILE A 550 -26.19 -13.58 7.43
C ILE A 550 -26.86 -12.60 8.40
N GLU A 551 -28.01 -12.99 8.99
CA GLU A 551 -28.69 -12.16 10.00
C GLU A 551 -27.78 -11.86 11.23
N LYS A 552 -27.02 -12.86 11.70
CA LYS A 552 -26.09 -12.67 12.79
C LYS A 552 -24.95 -11.71 12.42
N ILE A 553 -24.37 -11.83 11.23
CA ILE A 553 -23.35 -10.90 10.68
C ILE A 553 -23.91 -9.48 10.65
N LEU A 554 -25.10 -9.27 10.11
CA LEU A 554 -25.71 -7.93 10.03
C LEU A 554 -26.03 -7.34 11.40
N LYS A 555 -26.51 -8.14 12.36
CA LYS A 555 -26.82 -7.68 13.72
C LYS A 555 -25.59 -7.22 14.49
N GLN A 556 -24.43 -7.79 14.21
CA GLN A 556 -23.18 -7.38 14.89
C GLN A 556 -22.48 -6.17 14.24
N LYS A 557 -22.93 -5.69 13.07
CA LYS A 557 -22.25 -4.62 12.30
C LYS A 557 -22.00 -3.34 13.11
N THR A 558 -22.84 -3.05 14.10
CA THR A 558 -22.67 -1.90 15.02
C THR A 558 -22.08 -2.27 16.38
N PHE A 559 -21.64 -3.52 16.54
CA PHE A 559 -21.04 -3.98 17.78
C PHE A 559 -19.67 -3.34 17.99
N ASN A 560 -19.40 -2.92 19.22
CA ASN A 560 -18.15 -2.26 19.61
C ASN A 560 -17.84 -0.96 18.82
N GLN A 561 -18.84 -0.34 18.24
CA GLN A 561 -18.69 0.82 17.34
C GLN A 561 -18.11 2.05 18.07
N GLY A 562 -18.39 2.21 19.37
CA GLY A 562 -17.84 3.33 20.14
C GLY A 562 -16.33 3.27 20.28
N PHE A 563 -15.78 2.06 20.46
CA PHE A 563 -14.33 1.85 20.52
C PHE A 563 -13.67 1.94 19.15
N MET A 564 -14.34 1.43 18.11
CA MET A 564 -13.78 1.41 16.75
C MET A 564 -13.78 2.79 16.07
N THR A 565 -14.63 3.74 16.50
CA THR A 565 -14.67 5.12 16.01
C THR A 565 -13.57 5.96 16.63
#